data_b7eabec094ea52404b368dfa6ccb3f9b
#
_entry.id   b7eabec094ea52404b368dfa6ccb3f9b
#
_cell.length_a   1.000
_cell.length_b   1.000
_cell.length_c   1.000
_cell.angle_alpha   90.00
_cell.angle_beta   90.00
_cell.angle_gamma   90.00
#
_symmetry.space_group_name_H-M   'P 1'
#
loop_
_entity.id
_entity.type
_entity.pdbx_description
1 polymer ?
#
loop_
_entity_poly.entity_id
_entity_poly.type
_entity_poly.pdbx_seq_one_letter_code
_entity_poly.pdbx_strand_id
1 'polypeptide(L)' 'MSDKEGAKNIPSWAKGQHPYVGESGNEFAKRLCDERFGKGNYKTGPGSDYSKLKKYATRNFQ' A
#
# COMPACT_ATOMS: atom_id res chain seq x y z
N MET A 1 8.35 -19.90 -3.01
CA MET A 1 7.51 -19.48 -2.96
C MET A 1 7.09 -18.78 -1.84
N SER A 2 6.92 -19.06 -1.03
CA SER A 2 6.37 -18.41 -0.04
C SER A 2 7.08 -17.31 0.56
N ASP A 3 8.23 -17.22 0.31
CA ASP A 3 8.94 -16.27 0.90
C ASP A 3 8.52 -14.93 0.66
N LYS A 4 7.92 -14.61 -0.33
CA LYS A 4 7.54 -13.34 -0.55
C LYS A 4 6.35 -13.03 0.19
N GLU A 5 5.99 -13.77 1.12
CA GLU A 5 4.80 -13.54 1.80
C GLU A 5 4.72 -12.21 2.40
N GLY A 6 5.78 -11.66 2.87
CA GLY A 6 5.70 -10.39 3.51
C GLY A 6 5.08 -9.35 2.64
N ALA A 7 5.25 -9.48 1.37
CA ALA A 7 4.74 -8.49 0.45
C ALA A 7 3.42 -8.88 -0.13
N LYS A 8 2.88 -10.01 0.27
CA LYS A 8 1.66 -10.42 -0.34
C LYS A 8 0.45 -9.86 0.27
N ASN A 9 0.56 -9.21 1.36
CA ASN A 9 -0.60 -8.74 2.06
C ASN A 9 -1.07 -7.43 1.49
N ILE A 10 -1.24 -7.34 0.21
CA ILE A 10 -1.72 -6.15 -0.44
C ILE A 10 -2.86 -6.53 -1.37
N PRO A 11 -3.73 -5.59 -1.69
CA PRO A 11 -4.82 -5.88 -2.62
C PRO A 11 -4.28 -6.20 -4.00
N SER A 12 -5.00 -7.02 -4.73
CA SER A 12 -4.52 -7.43 -6.05
C SER A 12 -4.41 -6.25 -7.00
N TRP A 13 -5.24 -5.23 -6.85
CA TRP A 13 -5.17 -4.07 -7.73
C TRP A 13 -3.90 -3.24 -7.49
N ALA A 14 -3.20 -3.50 -6.38
CA ALA A 14 -1.99 -2.77 -6.08
C ALA A 14 -0.73 -3.54 -6.43
N LYS A 15 -0.86 -4.74 -6.93
CA LYS A 15 0.32 -5.52 -7.27
C LYS A 15 1.09 -4.84 -8.38
N GLY A 16 2.40 -4.82 -8.24
CA GLY A 16 3.23 -4.18 -9.23
C GLY A 16 3.46 -2.70 -8.99
N GLN A 17 2.77 -2.12 -8.03
CA GLN A 17 2.98 -0.73 -7.71
C GLN A 17 4.11 -0.57 -6.72
N HIS A 18 4.76 0.58 -6.72
CA HIS A 18 5.82 0.84 -5.77
C HIS A 18 5.88 2.34 -5.51
N PRO A 19 6.48 2.74 -4.39
CA PRO A 19 6.55 4.17 -4.07
C PRO A 19 7.48 4.91 -5.03
N TYR A 20 7.22 6.18 -5.20
CA TYR A 20 8.12 7.03 -5.95
C TYR A 20 9.31 7.39 -5.07
N VAL A 21 10.35 7.88 -5.69
CA VAL A 21 11.52 8.32 -4.94
C VAL A 21 11.10 9.40 -3.94
N GLY A 22 11.47 9.22 -2.69
CA GLY A 22 11.11 10.16 -1.66
C GLY A 22 9.73 9.99 -1.09
N GLU A 23 8.95 9.05 -1.60
CA GLU A 23 7.59 8.83 -1.12
C GLU A 23 7.62 7.87 0.07
N SER A 24 6.98 8.24 1.16
CA SER A 24 6.93 7.38 2.33
C SER A 24 5.84 6.33 2.16
N GLY A 25 5.80 5.37 3.07
CA GLY A 25 4.76 4.35 3.03
C GLY A 25 3.38 4.95 3.15
N ASN A 26 3.22 5.96 4.01
CA ASN A 26 1.97 6.65 4.15
C ASN A 26 1.55 7.29 2.84
N GLU A 27 2.46 7.99 2.21
CA GLU A 27 2.15 8.69 0.99
C GLU A 27 1.84 7.73 -0.14
N PHE A 28 2.56 6.64 -0.20
CA PHE A 28 2.30 5.62 -1.20
C PHE A 28 0.90 5.05 -1.03
N ALA A 29 0.54 4.67 0.18
CA ALA A 29 -0.77 4.10 0.44
C ALA A 29 -1.87 5.11 0.14
N LYS A 30 -1.66 6.34 0.54
CA LYS A 30 -2.65 7.38 0.31
C LYS A 30 -2.83 7.61 -1.19
N ARG A 31 -1.73 7.69 -1.92
CA ARG A 31 -1.81 7.91 -3.35
C ARG A 31 -2.60 6.81 -4.06
N LEU A 32 -2.30 5.57 -3.74
CA LEU A 32 -2.98 4.46 -4.39
C LEU A 32 -4.46 4.42 -4.01
N CYS A 33 -4.76 4.62 -2.73
CA CYS A 33 -6.14 4.59 -2.30
C CYS A 33 -6.94 5.77 -2.87
N ASP A 34 -6.32 6.94 -2.93
CA ASP A 34 -6.99 8.10 -3.50
C ASP A 34 -7.36 7.84 -4.96
N GLU A 35 -6.48 7.20 -5.68
CA GLU A 35 -6.74 6.91 -7.08
C GLU A 35 -7.76 5.80 -7.26
N ARG A 36 -7.72 4.83 -6.37
CA ARG A 36 -8.59 3.67 -6.53
C ARG A 36 -10.02 3.96 -6.06
N PHE A 37 -10.14 4.60 -4.90
CA PHE A 37 -11.44 4.79 -4.28
C PHE A 37 -11.93 6.22 -4.30
N GLY A 38 -11.05 7.15 -4.50
CA GLY A 38 -11.38 8.55 -4.41
C GLY A 38 -10.92 9.11 -3.10
N LYS A 39 -10.48 10.36 -3.12
CA LYS A 39 -9.93 11.01 -1.96
C LYS A 39 -10.93 10.99 -0.81
N GLY A 40 -10.52 10.44 0.31
CA GLY A 40 -11.37 10.40 1.47
C GLY A 40 -12.44 9.32 1.46
N ASN A 41 -12.48 8.51 0.41
CA ASN A 41 -13.52 7.48 0.31
C ASN A 41 -13.01 6.10 0.68
N TYR A 42 -12.04 6.03 1.55
CA TYR A 42 -11.50 4.74 1.97
C TYR A 42 -11.15 4.80 3.45
N LYS A 43 -11.01 3.63 4.04
CA LYS A 43 -10.69 3.54 5.45
C LYS A 43 -9.18 3.49 5.63
N THR A 44 -8.72 4.04 6.75
CA THR A 44 -7.30 4.05 7.03
C THR A 44 -6.96 3.27 8.29
N GLY A 45 -7.91 2.59 8.87
CA GLY A 45 -7.67 1.85 10.10
C GLY A 45 -6.93 0.55 9.87
N PRO A 46 -6.69 -0.18 10.94
CA PRO A 46 -5.99 -1.46 10.83
C PRO A 46 -6.78 -2.41 9.95
N GLY A 47 -6.07 -3.17 9.15
CA GLY A 47 -6.74 -4.13 8.29
C GLY A 47 -7.30 -3.57 7.00
N SER A 48 -7.26 -2.25 6.81
CA SER A 48 -7.75 -1.66 5.58
C SER A 48 -6.69 -1.77 4.49
N ASP A 49 -7.10 -1.52 3.26
CA ASP A 49 -6.16 -1.52 2.15
C ASP A 49 -5.08 -0.48 2.36
N TYR A 50 -5.44 0.67 2.91
CA TYR A 50 -4.47 1.71 3.20
C TYR A 50 -3.39 1.16 4.15
N SER A 51 -3.80 0.49 5.20
CA SER A 51 -2.85 -0.06 6.16
C SER A 51 -1.98 -1.12 5.51
N LYS A 52 -2.55 -1.96 4.68
CA LYS A 52 -1.79 -3.00 4.01
C LYS A 52 -0.76 -2.40 3.06
N LEU A 53 -1.13 -1.39 2.32
CA LEU A 53 -0.21 -0.74 1.40
C LEU A 53 0.90 -0.01 2.14
N LYS A 54 0.56 0.61 3.25
CA LYS A 54 1.55 1.30 4.05
C LYS A 54 2.60 0.33 4.56
N LYS A 55 2.17 -0.82 5.06
CA LYS A 55 3.10 -1.82 5.54
C LYS A 55 3.93 -2.40 4.41
N TYR A 56 3.30 -2.64 3.29
CA TYR A 56 3.98 -3.17 2.13
C TYR A 56 5.11 -2.24 1.70
N ALA A 57 4.83 -0.96 1.59
CA ALA A 57 5.85 -0.01 1.17
C ALA A 57 6.96 0.09 2.19
N THR A 58 6.61 0.13 3.45
CA THR A 58 7.61 0.25 4.50
C THR A 58 8.52 -0.98 4.53
N ARG A 59 7.95 -2.16 4.36
CA ARG A 59 8.76 -3.37 4.44
C ARG A 59 9.59 -3.61 3.21
N ASN A 60 9.11 -3.24 2.06
CA ASN A 60 9.78 -3.60 0.82
C ASN A 60 10.59 -2.49 0.18
N PHE A 61 10.33 -1.25 0.53
CA PHE A 61 11.00 -0.14 -0.13
C PHE A 61 11.63 0.86 0.81
N GLN A 62 11.42 0.71 2.08
CA GLN A 62 12.01 1.60 3.08
C GLN A 62 12.63 0.81 4.26
#